data_1343cfebbf6e27721431a76115b86d35
#
_entry.id   1343cfebbf6e27721431a76115b86d35
#
_cell.length_a   1.000
_cell.length_b   1.000
_cell.length_c   1.000
_cell.angle_alpha   90.00
_cell.angle_beta   90.00
_cell.angle_gamma   90.00
#
_symmetry.space_group_name_H-M   'P 1'
#
loop_
_entity.id
_entity.type
_entity.pdbx_description
1 polymer ?
#
loop_
_entity_poly.entity_id
_entity_poly.type
_entity_poly.pdbx_seq_one_letter_code
_entity_poly.pdbx_strand_id
1 'polypeptide(L)'
;TMTPPHIAHPVDVKTSPIPSHILEEIEVFEEEARKMLAGDMSVDIFKPFRLQHGIYGQRQPGVNMVRIKIPFGGLTANQLRRIAEVADTYATGVGHVTTRQDIQLHFVPLKDVGTIMRGLAEVDLTTREACANTVRNVTACHLAGICQGEVFDVTPYAKTVALHLLRNPLNQSLPRKFKIAFSGCRHDCALTPIHDIGLLAAKRDDGTIGFRMVVGGGLGSAPRIAQVLRIEHDALPHGLSH
;
A
#
# COMPACT_ATOMS: atom_id res chain seq x y z
N THR A 1 -21.11 -14.21 -24.45
CA THR A 1 -20.02 -14.64 -23.58
C THR A 1 -18.75 -14.69 -24.42
N MET A 2 -17.97 -13.60 -24.37
CA MET A 2 -16.64 -13.59 -24.97
C MET A 2 -15.67 -14.12 -23.92
N THR A 3 -15.12 -15.32 -24.15
CA THR A 3 -13.99 -15.83 -23.39
C THR A 3 -12.78 -14.97 -23.75
N PRO A 4 -12.08 -14.34 -22.80
CA PRO A 4 -10.87 -13.60 -23.13
C PRO A 4 -9.82 -14.57 -23.70
N PRO A 5 -8.98 -14.12 -24.65
CA PRO A 5 -7.94 -14.97 -25.21
C PRO A 5 -6.97 -15.38 -24.09
N HIS A 6 -6.88 -16.68 -23.81
CA HIS A 6 -5.82 -17.24 -22.99
C HIS A 6 -4.48 -16.94 -23.68
N ILE A 7 -3.73 -15.98 -23.18
CA ILE A 7 -2.33 -15.81 -23.53
C ILE A 7 -1.57 -16.92 -22.79
N ALA A 8 -1.55 -18.09 -23.41
CA ALA A 8 -0.79 -19.24 -22.94
C ALA A 8 0.70 -19.08 -23.31
N HIS A 9 1.39 -18.15 -22.65
CA HIS A 9 2.83 -18.20 -22.55
C HIS A 9 3.20 -18.35 -21.08
N PRO A 10 3.97 -19.39 -20.69
CA PRO A 10 4.52 -19.45 -19.34
C PRO A 10 5.35 -18.18 -19.14
N VAL A 11 4.83 -17.29 -18.33
CA VAL A 11 5.52 -16.03 -18.02
C VAL A 11 6.55 -16.39 -16.98
N ASP A 12 7.82 -16.36 -17.36
CA ASP A 12 8.92 -16.63 -16.44
C ASP A 12 9.01 -15.50 -15.41
N VAL A 13 8.51 -15.78 -14.20
CA VAL A 13 8.56 -14.87 -13.05
C VAL A 13 9.79 -15.20 -12.23
N LYS A 14 10.75 -14.26 -12.18
CA LYS A 14 11.92 -14.38 -11.31
C LYS A 14 11.52 -14.21 -9.85
N THR A 15 11.83 -15.18 -9.02
CA THR A 15 11.52 -15.21 -7.59
C THR A 15 12.75 -14.99 -6.74
N SER A 16 12.54 -14.44 -5.54
CA SER A 16 13.56 -14.30 -4.49
C SER A 16 13.15 -15.10 -3.26
N PRO A 17 14.10 -15.55 -2.42
CA PRO A 17 13.79 -16.19 -1.14
C PRO A 17 12.95 -15.23 -0.27
N ILE A 18 11.88 -15.76 0.31
CA ILE A 18 11.03 -14.99 1.23
C ILE A 18 11.74 -14.88 2.59
N PRO A 19 11.90 -13.68 3.17
CA PRO A 19 12.46 -13.52 4.51
C PRO A 19 11.66 -14.30 5.57
N SER A 20 12.36 -14.90 6.56
CA SER A 20 11.73 -15.77 7.57
C SER A 20 10.57 -15.09 8.33
N HIS A 21 10.74 -13.84 8.74
CA HIS A 21 9.69 -13.09 9.45
C HIS A 21 8.43 -12.86 8.60
N ILE A 22 8.54 -12.83 7.26
CA ILE A 22 7.40 -12.74 6.35
C ILE A 22 6.73 -14.12 6.19
N LEU A 23 7.53 -15.19 6.13
CA LEU A 23 6.99 -16.55 6.14
C LEU A 23 6.19 -16.83 7.40
N GLU A 24 6.72 -16.49 8.57
CA GLU A 24 6.06 -16.61 9.86
C GLU A 24 4.74 -15.82 9.90
N GLU A 25 4.72 -14.58 9.38
CA GLU A 25 3.51 -13.77 9.26
C GLU A 25 2.44 -14.48 8.40
N ILE A 26 2.85 -15.10 7.30
CA ILE A 26 1.94 -15.81 6.39
C ILE A 26 1.43 -17.10 7.05
N GLU A 27 2.28 -17.85 7.73
CA GLU A 27 1.91 -19.06 8.46
C GLU A 27 0.89 -18.79 9.57
N VAL A 28 1.08 -17.71 10.32
CA VAL A 28 0.10 -17.24 11.31
C VAL A 28 -1.22 -16.88 10.64
N PHE A 29 -1.19 -16.22 9.48
CA PHE A 29 -2.41 -15.93 8.74
C PHE A 29 -3.14 -17.21 8.28
N GLU A 30 -2.42 -18.17 7.75
CA GLU A 30 -2.97 -19.46 7.28
C GLU A 30 -3.61 -20.24 8.44
N GLU A 31 -2.98 -20.25 9.61
CA GLU A 31 -3.51 -20.90 10.82
C GLU A 31 -4.82 -20.26 11.28
N GLU A 32 -4.87 -18.92 11.38
CA GLU A 32 -6.07 -18.21 11.79
C GLU A 32 -7.20 -18.33 10.74
N ALA A 33 -6.85 -18.32 9.45
CA ALA A 33 -7.81 -18.58 8.37
C ALA A 33 -8.38 -20.01 8.43
N ARG A 34 -7.56 -21.01 8.77
CA ARG A 34 -7.98 -22.40 8.93
C ARG A 34 -8.95 -22.56 10.11
N LYS A 35 -8.67 -21.95 11.27
CA LYS A 35 -9.57 -21.92 12.42
C LYS A 35 -10.92 -21.32 12.08
N MET A 36 -10.90 -20.19 11.34
CA MET A 36 -12.12 -19.54 10.88
C MET A 36 -12.93 -20.42 9.93
N LEU A 37 -12.27 -21.10 8.99
CA LEU A 37 -12.94 -22.01 8.04
C LEU A 37 -13.48 -23.28 8.71
N ALA A 38 -12.83 -23.76 9.77
CA ALA A 38 -13.29 -24.89 10.58
C ALA A 38 -14.47 -24.53 11.50
N GLY A 39 -14.75 -23.23 11.70
CA GLY A 39 -15.77 -22.77 12.64
C GLY A 39 -15.28 -22.60 14.08
N ASP A 40 -13.97 -22.77 14.33
CA ASP A 40 -13.35 -22.62 15.65
C ASP A 40 -13.15 -21.14 16.04
N MET A 41 -13.33 -20.23 15.07
CA MET A 41 -13.23 -18.78 15.27
C MET A 41 -14.41 -18.06 14.61
N SER A 42 -14.99 -17.07 15.30
CA SER A 42 -16.04 -16.25 14.72
C SER A 42 -15.50 -15.25 13.69
N VAL A 43 -16.37 -14.90 12.72
CA VAL A 43 -16.08 -13.91 11.69
C VAL A 43 -15.67 -12.55 12.29
N ASP A 44 -16.29 -12.15 13.41
CA ASP A 44 -16.02 -10.85 14.05
C ASP A 44 -14.66 -10.81 14.71
N ILE A 45 -14.17 -11.92 15.27
CA ILE A 45 -12.81 -12.04 15.82
C ILE A 45 -11.78 -12.03 14.68
N PHE A 46 -12.04 -12.79 13.61
CA PHE A 46 -11.11 -12.86 12.46
C PHE A 46 -11.04 -11.57 11.64
N LYS A 47 -12.12 -10.79 11.59
CA LYS A 47 -12.24 -9.59 10.76
C LYS A 47 -11.14 -8.55 10.98
N PRO A 48 -10.83 -8.05 12.19
CA PRO A 48 -9.75 -7.08 12.37
C PRO A 48 -8.39 -7.63 11.95
N PHE A 49 -8.12 -8.91 12.24
CA PHE A 49 -6.88 -9.59 11.86
C PHE A 49 -6.71 -9.64 10.34
N ARG A 50 -7.69 -10.16 9.59
CA ARG A 50 -7.59 -10.22 8.13
C ARG A 50 -7.49 -8.86 7.47
N LEU A 51 -8.14 -7.82 8.04
CA LEU A 51 -8.05 -6.45 7.52
C LEU A 51 -6.64 -5.89 7.60
N GLN A 52 -5.89 -6.19 8.67
CA GLN A 52 -4.47 -5.81 8.77
C GLN A 52 -3.62 -6.48 7.69
N HIS A 53 -4.01 -7.66 7.24
CA HIS A 53 -3.35 -8.39 6.14
C HIS A 53 -3.86 -8.00 4.74
N GLY A 54 -4.67 -6.95 4.62
CA GLY A 54 -5.15 -6.47 3.32
C GLY A 54 -6.33 -7.25 2.74
N ILE A 55 -6.99 -8.08 3.54
CA ILE A 55 -8.06 -8.97 3.10
C ILE A 55 -9.43 -8.44 3.55
N TYR A 56 -10.30 -8.18 2.59
CA TYR A 56 -11.66 -7.71 2.81
C TYR A 56 -12.68 -8.80 2.46
N GLY A 57 -13.60 -9.12 3.37
CA GLY A 57 -14.76 -9.94 3.02
C GLY A 57 -15.69 -9.20 2.05
N GLN A 58 -16.11 -9.88 1.02
CA GLN A 58 -17.09 -9.36 0.07
C GLN A 58 -18.52 -9.65 0.54
N ARG A 59 -19.50 -9.07 -0.15
CA ARG A 59 -20.93 -9.36 0.10
C ARG A 59 -21.29 -10.79 -0.27
N GLN A 60 -20.61 -11.36 -1.27
CA GLN A 60 -20.79 -12.73 -1.69
C GLN A 60 -20.17 -13.67 -0.65
N PRO A 61 -20.89 -14.72 -0.21
CA PRO A 61 -20.37 -15.66 0.77
C PRO A 61 -19.11 -16.39 0.28
N GLY A 62 -18.17 -16.62 1.20
CA GLY A 62 -16.98 -17.46 0.96
C GLY A 62 -15.85 -16.80 0.17
N VAL A 63 -16.02 -15.56 -0.31
CA VAL A 63 -15.01 -14.87 -1.11
C VAL A 63 -14.58 -13.55 -0.50
N ASN A 64 -13.35 -13.16 -0.84
CA ASN A 64 -12.68 -11.97 -0.32
C ASN A 64 -12.11 -11.13 -1.45
N MET A 65 -11.86 -9.87 -1.14
CA MET A 65 -11.02 -8.98 -1.92
C MET A 65 -9.62 -8.96 -1.28
N VAL A 66 -8.61 -9.26 -2.06
CA VAL A 66 -7.19 -9.15 -1.69
C VAL A 66 -6.66 -7.84 -2.25
N ARG A 67 -6.08 -6.98 -1.39
CA ARG A 67 -5.46 -5.73 -1.82
C ARG A 67 -3.96 -5.81 -1.69
N ILE A 68 -3.27 -5.61 -2.80
CA ILE A 68 -1.82 -5.62 -2.91
C ILE A 68 -1.32 -4.20 -2.69
N LYS A 69 -0.43 -4.00 -1.70
CA LYS A 69 0.16 -2.71 -1.37
C LYS A 69 1.33 -2.44 -2.31
N ILE A 70 1.26 -1.32 -3.03
CA ILE A 70 2.24 -0.95 -4.05
C ILE A 70 2.76 0.46 -3.73
N PRO A 71 3.89 0.57 -3.00
CA PRO A 71 4.46 1.87 -2.64
C PRO A 71 4.61 2.78 -3.86
N PHE A 72 4.12 4.03 -3.74
CA PHE A 72 4.09 5.05 -4.80
C PHE A 72 3.51 4.58 -6.15
N GLY A 73 2.81 3.44 -6.20
CA GLY A 73 2.28 2.84 -7.41
C GLY A 73 3.36 2.23 -8.34
N GLY A 74 4.60 2.14 -7.87
CA GLY A 74 5.73 1.64 -8.66
C GLY A 74 5.77 0.13 -8.74
N LEU A 75 5.66 -0.42 -9.95
CA LEU A 75 5.76 -1.85 -10.22
C LEU A 75 6.84 -2.14 -11.26
N THR A 76 7.62 -3.17 -10.98
CA THR A 76 8.46 -3.78 -12.00
C THR A 76 7.64 -4.68 -12.92
N ALA A 77 8.15 -4.94 -14.13
CA ALA A 77 7.50 -5.87 -15.05
C ALA A 77 7.34 -7.27 -14.43
N ASN A 78 8.32 -7.70 -13.60
CA ASN A 78 8.29 -8.98 -12.91
C ASN A 78 7.16 -9.06 -11.88
N GLN A 79 6.99 -7.99 -11.09
CA GLN A 79 5.89 -7.88 -10.12
C GLN A 79 4.51 -7.87 -10.81
N LEU A 80 4.38 -7.13 -11.91
CA LEU A 80 3.13 -7.09 -12.67
C LEU A 80 2.76 -8.46 -13.25
N ARG A 81 3.76 -9.22 -13.75
CA ARG A 81 3.56 -10.60 -14.20
C ARG A 81 3.07 -11.51 -13.08
N ARG A 82 3.68 -11.43 -11.89
CA ARG A 82 3.20 -12.21 -10.73
C ARG A 82 1.78 -11.84 -10.34
N ILE A 83 1.42 -10.56 -10.36
CA ILE A 83 0.04 -10.13 -10.07
C ILE A 83 -0.93 -10.71 -11.10
N ALA A 84 -0.56 -10.72 -12.39
CA ALA A 84 -1.38 -11.30 -13.45
C ALA A 84 -1.57 -12.81 -13.25
N GLU A 85 -0.49 -13.57 -12.99
CA GLU A 85 -0.54 -15.00 -12.69
C GLU A 85 -1.46 -15.32 -11.50
N VAL A 86 -1.33 -14.56 -10.42
CA VAL A 86 -2.20 -14.70 -9.23
C VAL A 86 -3.65 -14.36 -9.57
N ALA A 87 -3.90 -13.32 -10.36
CA ALA A 87 -5.25 -12.93 -10.78
C ALA A 87 -5.92 -14.02 -11.63
N ASP A 88 -5.18 -14.61 -12.56
CA ASP A 88 -5.70 -15.66 -13.45
C ASP A 88 -5.95 -16.97 -12.69
N THR A 89 -5.08 -17.31 -11.73
CA THR A 89 -5.15 -18.59 -11.02
C THR A 89 -6.16 -18.59 -9.88
N TYR A 90 -6.23 -17.51 -9.09
CA TYR A 90 -6.96 -17.48 -7.82
C TYR A 90 -8.11 -16.48 -7.75
N ALA A 91 -8.27 -15.63 -8.78
CA ALA A 91 -9.32 -14.63 -8.84
C ALA A 91 -10.10 -14.70 -10.16
N THR A 92 -10.46 -13.58 -10.73
CA THR A 92 -11.26 -13.50 -11.98
C THR A 92 -10.44 -13.14 -13.22
N GLY A 93 -9.11 -13.14 -13.13
CA GLY A 93 -8.22 -12.66 -14.20
C GLY A 93 -8.22 -11.13 -14.36
N VAL A 94 -8.87 -10.40 -13.45
CA VAL A 94 -8.99 -8.94 -13.51
C VAL A 94 -8.44 -8.30 -12.24
N GLY A 95 -7.51 -7.35 -12.41
CA GLY A 95 -7.02 -6.48 -11.36
C GLY A 95 -7.73 -5.13 -11.38
N HIS A 96 -8.11 -4.61 -10.20
CA HIS A 96 -8.72 -3.30 -10.04
C HIS A 96 -7.70 -2.32 -9.44
N VAL A 97 -7.28 -1.33 -10.22
CA VAL A 97 -6.40 -0.25 -9.75
C VAL A 97 -7.18 0.72 -8.87
N THR A 98 -6.63 1.06 -7.70
CA THR A 98 -7.29 1.93 -6.74
C THR A 98 -6.77 3.38 -6.78
N THR A 99 -7.51 4.32 -6.22
CA THR A 99 -7.07 5.71 -6.03
C THR A 99 -5.91 5.86 -5.04
N ARG A 100 -5.49 4.76 -4.36
CA ARG A 100 -4.29 4.71 -3.52
C ARG A 100 -3.14 3.97 -4.19
N GLN A 101 -3.20 3.81 -5.52
CA GLN A 101 -2.16 3.15 -6.32
C GLN A 101 -1.90 1.68 -5.91
N ASP A 102 -2.91 1.05 -5.29
CA ASP A 102 -2.92 -0.38 -4.99
C ASP A 102 -3.62 -1.15 -6.11
N ILE A 103 -3.45 -2.46 -6.16
CA ILE A 103 -4.24 -3.36 -7.00
C ILE A 103 -5.09 -4.26 -6.09
N GLN A 104 -6.36 -4.46 -6.49
CA GLN A 104 -7.30 -5.36 -5.82
C GLN A 104 -7.62 -6.54 -6.73
N LEU A 105 -7.62 -7.72 -6.14
CA LEU A 105 -8.13 -8.95 -6.73
C LEU A 105 -9.41 -9.33 -6.00
N HIS A 106 -10.46 -9.62 -6.75
CA HIS A 106 -11.79 -9.91 -6.22
C HIS A 106 -12.14 -11.39 -6.36
N PHE A 107 -13.11 -11.83 -5.55
CA PHE A 107 -13.66 -13.19 -5.54
C PHE A 107 -12.64 -14.27 -5.15
N VAL A 108 -11.65 -13.93 -4.34
CA VAL A 108 -10.62 -14.85 -3.86
C VAL A 108 -11.18 -15.70 -2.71
N PRO A 109 -11.16 -17.05 -2.78
CA PRO A 109 -11.50 -17.91 -1.66
C PRO A 109 -10.50 -17.72 -0.50
N LEU A 110 -10.99 -17.72 0.75
CA LEU A 110 -10.11 -17.50 1.92
C LEU A 110 -8.99 -18.55 2.02
N LYS A 111 -9.25 -19.79 1.62
CA LYS A 111 -8.27 -20.90 1.63
C LYS A 111 -7.05 -20.66 0.75
N ASP A 112 -7.18 -19.83 -0.29
CA ASP A 112 -6.11 -19.58 -1.28
C ASP A 112 -5.28 -18.34 -0.92
N VAL A 113 -5.70 -17.54 0.07
CA VAL A 113 -5.05 -16.26 0.41
C VAL A 113 -3.60 -16.44 0.87
N GLY A 114 -3.30 -17.47 1.69
CA GLY A 114 -1.92 -17.74 2.11
C GLY A 114 -0.99 -18.03 0.94
N THR A 115 -1.43 -18.85 -0.01
CA THR A 115 -0.69 -19.14 -1.25
C THR A 115 -0.44 -17.86 -2.08
N ILE A 116 -1.45 -17.00 -2.19
CA ILE A 116 -1.32 -15.69 -2.85
C ILE A 116 -0.28 -14.83 -2.14
N MET A 117 -0.34 -14.74 -0.81
CA MET A 117 0.63 -13.94 -0.03
C MET A 117 2.06 -14.44 -0.24
N ARG A 118 2.30 -15.77 -0.29
CA ARG A 118 3.62 -16.35 -0.60
C ARG A 118 4.08 -15.95 -2.00
N GLY A 119 3.25 -16.15 -3.02
CA GLY A 119 3.57 -15.81 -4.40
C GLY A 119 3.88 -14.32 -4.59
N LEU A 120 3.18 -13.43 -3.88
CA LEU A 120 3.47 -12.00 -3.88
C LEU A 120 4.79 -11.68 -3.16
N ALA A 121 5.06 -12.33 -2.03
CA ALA A 121 6.28 -12.12 -1.25
C ALA A 121 7.55 -12.54 -2.01
N GLU A 122 7.49 -13.56 -2.87
CA GLU A 122 8.58 -13.99 -3.76
C GLU A 122 9.06 -12.91 -4.74
N VAL A 123 8.25 -11.87 -4.95
CA VAL A 123 8.57 -10.72 -5.82
C VAL A 123 8.55 -9.39 -5.06
N ASP A 124 8.79 -9.42 -3.74
CA ASP A 124 8.83 -8.26 -2.85
C ASP A 124 7.52 -7.44 -2.82
N LEU A 125 6.38 -8.10 -3.00
CA LEU A 125 5.05 -7.52 -2.82
C LEU A 125 4.39 -8.02 -1.53
N THR A 126 3.49 -7.23 -0.99
CA THR A 126 2.75 -7.58 0.22
C THR A 126 1.31 -7.08 0.17
N THR A 127 0.45 -7.73 0.93
CA THR A 127 -0.92 -7.27 1.20
C THR A 127 -1.02 -6.57 2.57
N ARG A 128 0.06 -6.64 3.38
CA ARG A 128 0.08 -6.12 4.75
C ARG A 128 -0.27 -4.64 4.81
N GLU A 129 -1.18 -4.27 5.72
CA GLU A 129 -1.63 -2.88 5.95
C GLU A 129 -2.26 -2.18 4.73
N ALA A 130 -2.58 -2.90 3.68
CA ALA A 130 -3.33 -2.33 2.55
C ALA A 130 -4.78 -1.98 2.95
N CYS A 131 -5.26 -2.51 4.08
CA CYS A 131 -6.56 -2.24 4.69
C CYS A 131 -6.41 -1.79 6.16
N ALA A 132 -7.48 -1.81 6.94
CA ALA A 132 -7.55 -1.47 8.37
C ALA A 132 -7.22 0.00 8.74
N ASN A 133 -7.09 0.26 10.03
CA ASN A 133 -6.71 1.54 10.62
C ASN A 133 -5.18 1.58 10.84
N THR A 134 -4.46 1.60 9.75
CA THR A 134 -3.00 1.61 9.67
C THR A 134 -2.54 2.75 8.79
N VAL A 135 -1.24 2.95 8.66
CA VAL A 135 -0.69 3.78 7.59
C VAL A 135 -0.93 3.05 6.26
N ARG A 136 -1.81 3.63 5.45
CA ARG A 136 -2.20 3.09 4.15
C ARG A 136 -1.05 3.25 3.15
N ASN A 137 -1.20 2.70 1.95
CA ASN A 137 -0.17 2.88 0.94
C ASN A 137 0.26 4.35 0.82
N VAL A 138 1.56 4.59 0.80
CA VAL A 138 2.13 5.92 0.53
C VAL A 138 2.06 6.14 -0.98
N THR A 139 1.38 7.19 -1.41
CA THR A 139 1.21 7.50 -2.83
C THR A 139 2.19 8.56 -3.29
N ALA A 140 2.48 8.58 -4.59
CA ALA A 140 3.21 9.68 -5.22
C ALA A 140 2.48 10.14 -6.49
N CYS A 141 2.94 11.26 -7.06
CA CYS A 141 2.51 11.67 -8.38
C CYS A 141 2.73 10.53 -9.39
N HIS A 142 1.75 10.25 -10.24
CA HIS A 142 1.83 9.20 -11.25
C HIS A 142 2.88 9.49 -12.36
N LEU A 143 3.39 10.71 -12.42
CA LEU A 143 4.46 11.13 -13.31
C LEU A 143 5.80 11.34 -12.56
N ALA A 144 5.89 10.91 -11.29
CA ALA A 144 7.12 11.04 -10.52
C ALA A 144 8.29 10.31 -11.19
N GLY A 145 9.44 10.98 -11.27
CA GLY A 145 10.64 10.50 -11.93
C GLY A 145 10.71 10.75 -13.45
N ILE A 146 9.61 11.23 -14.08
CA ILE A 146 9.58 11.49 -15.53
C ILE A 146 8.97 12.85 -15.89
N CYS A 147 8.43 13.61 -14.94
CA CYS A 147 7.80 14.89 -15.18
C CYS A 147 8.83 15.99 -15.38
N GLN A 148 8.78 16.71 -16.52
CA GLN A 148 9.69 17.82 -16.81
C GLN A 148 9.58 19.00 -15.81
N GLY A 149 8.42 19.16 -15.17
CA GLY A 149 8.18 20.19 -14.15
C GLY A 149 8.56 19.77 -12.73
N GLU A 150 9.21 18.64 -12.58
CA GLU A 150 9.59 18.06 -11.29
C GLU A 150 10.77 18.84 -10.67
N VAL A 151 10.67 19.14 -9.37
CA VAL A 151 11.77 19.80 -8.64
C VAL A 151 12.90 18.78 -8.39
N PHE A 152 12.49 17.56 -8.02
CA PHE A 152 13.32 16.35 -7.95
C PHE A 152 12.41 15.10 -7.89
N ASP A 153 12.98 13.94 -8.20
CA ASP A 153 12.27 12.66 -8.11
C ASP A 153 11.91 12.31 -6.66
N VAL A 154 10.60 12.21 -6.38
CA VAL A 154 10.09 11.90 -5.03
C VAL A 154 9.89 10.41 -4.79
N THR A 155 10.08 9.55 -5.80
CA THR A 155 9.83 8.10 -5.68
C THR A 155 10.73 7.43 -4.65
N PRO A 156 12.03 7.74 -4.51
CA PRO A 156 12.89 7.15 -3.46
C PRO A 156 12.42 7.49 -2.05
N TYR A 157 11.94 8.74 -1.85
CA TYR A 157 11.44 9.21 -0.56
C TYR A 157 10.13 8.52 -0.20
N ALA A 158 9.19 8.46 -1.15
CA ALA A 158 7.91 7.77 -0.94
C ALA A 158 8.11 6.28 -0.64
N LYS A 159 9.04 5.62 -1.33
CA LYS A 159 9.42 4.22 -1.08
C LYS A 159 10.00 4.05 0.32
N THR A 160 10.95 4.90 0.71
CA THR A 160 11.59 4.85 2.02
C THR A 160 10.58 5.01 3.15
N VAL A 161 9.69 6.01 3.06
CA VAL A 161 8.64 6.23 4.06
C VAL A 161 7.67 5.05 4.11
N ALA A 162 7.26 4.50 2.95
CA ALA A 162 6.38 3.35 2.90
C ALA A 162 6.99 2.12 3.59
N LEU A 163 8.26 1.82 3.33
CA LEU A 163 8.96 0.67 3.91
C LEU A 163 9.24 0.86 5.40
N HIS A 164 9.62 2.08 5.83
CA HIS A 164 9.87 2.40 7.24
C HIS A 164 8.61 2.25 8.11
N LEU A 165 7.45 2.60 7.55
CA LEU A 165 6.17 2.53 8.26
C LEU A 165 5.51 1.16 8.16
N LEU A 166 5.90 0.33 7.19
CA LEU A 166 5.37 -1.02 7.01
C LEU A 166 5.79 -1.92 8.18
N ARG A 167 4.82 -2.61 8.79
CA ARG A 167 5.02 -3.48 9.98
C ARG A 167 5.53 -2.75 11.23
N ASN A 168 5.59 -1.43 11.22
CA ASN A 168 5.98 -0.69 12.41
C ASN A 168 4.92 -0.88 13.51
N PRO A 169 5.31 -1.33 14.72
CA PRO A 169 4.36 -1.62 15.80
C PRO A 169 3.47 -0.43 16.18
N LEU A 170 3.97 0.79 16.05
CA LEU A 170 3.22 2.01 16.35
C LEU A 170 2.07 2.30 15.37
N ASN A 171 2.08 1.64 14.20
CA ASN A 171 1.11 1.89 13.13
C ASN A 171 0.02 0.82 13.04
N GLN A 172 0.01 -0.19 13.91
CA GLN A 172 -0.86 -1.36 13.75
C GLN A 172 -2.30 -1.12 14.20
N SER A 173 -2.54 -0.12 15.04
CA SER A 173 -3.87 0.20 15.60
C SER A 173 -4.06 1.70 15.75
N LEU A 174 -4.08 2.42 14.64
CA LEU A 174 -4.36 3.85 14.64
C LEU A 174 -5.85 4.10 14.86
N PRO A 175 -6.27 5.25 15.41
CA PRO A 175 -7.68 5.61 15.57
C PRO A 175 -8.43 5.58 14.22
N ARG A 176 -7.75 5.89 13.14
CA ARG A 176 -8.28 5.88 11.77
C ARG A 176 -7.18 5.56 10.76
N LYS A 177 -7.58 5.15 9.54
CA LYS A 177 -6.66 4.99 8.40
C LYS A 177 -5.91 6.30 8.15
N PHE A 178 -4.59 6.22 8.06
CA PHE A 178 -3.69 7.35 7.87
C PHE A 178 -3.09 7.33 6.45
N LYS A 179 -3.08 8.45 5.77
CA LYS A 179 -2.70 8.56 4.35
C LYS A 179 -1.62 9.60 4.15
N ILE A 180 -0.59 9.21 3.40
CA ILE A 180 0.55 10.07 3.05
C ILE A 180 0.65 10.12 1.52
N ALA A 181 0.96 11.32 0.98
CA ALA A 181 1.16 11.52 -0.45
C ALA A 181 2.36 12.41 -0.73
N PHE A 182 3.09 12.10 -1.80
CA PHE A 182 4.21 12.88 -2.29
C PHE A 182 3.92 13.49 -3.66
N SER A 183 4.34 14.73 -3.87
CA SER A 183 4.28 15.40 -5.17
C SER A 183 5.63 16.02 -5.52
N GLY A 184 6.13 15.73 -6.73
CA GLY A 184 7.43 16.20 -7.22
C GLY A 184 7.40 17.60 -7.83
N CYS A 185 6.22 18.14 -8.16
CA CYS A 185 6.08 19.40 -8.88
C CYS A 185 4.94 20.27 -8.34
N ARG A 186 4.91 21.54 -8.80
CA ARG A 186 3.93 22.55 -8.36
C ARG A 186 2.48 22.24 -8.77
N HIS A 187 2.27 21.39 -9.79
CA HIS A 187 0.92 21.00 -10.22
C HIS A 187 0.22 20.07 -9.24
N ASP A 188 0.98 19.49 -8.31
CA ASP A 188 0.48 18.62 -7.24
C ASP A 188 -0.53 17.56 -7.71
N CYS A 189 -0.16 16.79 -8.73
CA CYS A 189 -0.99 15.71 -9.28
C CYS A 189 -1.31 14.61 -8.25
N ALA A 190 -0.57 14.56 -7.14
CA ALA A 190 -0.84 13.64 -6.02
C ALA A 190 -1.95 14.15 -5.10
N LEU A 191 -2.45 15.37 -5.28
CA LEU A 191 -3.48 16.00 -4.46
C LEU A 191 -3.11 15.98 -2.97
N THR A 192 -1.91 16.42 -2.64
CA THR A 192 -1.36 16.36 -1.28
C THR A 192 -2.26 17.02 -0.22
N PRO A 193 -3.02 18.12 -0.48
CA PRO A 193 -3.86 18.76 0.52
C PRO A 193 -5.07 17.95 1.01
N ILE A 194 -5.41 16.84 0.36
CA ILE A 194 -6.52 15.97 0.81
C ILE A 194 -6.03 14.75 1.62
N HIS A 195 -4.77 14.75 2.02
CA HIS A 195 -4.13 13.67 2.78
C HIS A 195 -3.83 14.10 4.21
N ASP A 196 -3.68 13.13 5.12
CA ASP A 196 -3.30 13.40 6.51
C ASP A 196 -1.92 14.06 6.56
N ILE A 197 -0.99 13.60 5.70
CA ILE A 197 0.29 14.27 5.40
C ILE A 197 0.47 14.36 3.88
N GLY A 198 0.75 15.56 3.40
CA GLY A 198 1.17 15.82 2.03
C GLY A 198 2.57 16.43 1.99
N LEU A 199 3.41 15.93 1.09
CA LEU A 199 4.80 16.33 0.92
C LEU A 199 5.03 16.82 -0.52
N LEU A 200 5.23 18.13 -0.70
CA LEU A 200 5.51 18.74 -1.99
C LEU A 200 7.00 19.05 -2.09
N ALA A 201 7.63 18.53 -3.13
CA ALA A 201 9.04 18.85 -3.43
C ALA A 201 9.23 20.36 -3.58
N ALA A 202 10.24 20.88 -2.92
CA ALA A 202 10.58 22.29 -2.92
C ALA A 202 12.10 22.49 -2.99
N LYS A 203 12.51 23.61 -3.53
CA LYS A 203 13.89 24.04 -3.57
C LYS A 203 13.96 25.46 -3.02
N ARG A 204 14.87 25.71 -2.11
CA ARG A 204 15.18 27.05 -1.56
C ARG A 204 16.05 27.85 -2.54
N ASP A 205 16.16 29.14 -2.29
CA ASP A 205 16.99 30.04 -3.11
C ASP A 205 18.47 29.68 -3.05
N ASP A 206 18.94 29.11 -1.96
CA ASP A 206 20.31 28.59 -1.78
C ASP A 206 20.57 27.25 -2.52
N GLY A 207 19.55 26.70 -3.18
CA GLY A 207 19.66 25.46 -3.92
C GLY A 207 19.30 24.22 -3.09
N THR A 208 19.12 24.31 -1.78
CA THR A 208 18.75 23.19 -0.91
C THR A 208 17.40 22.62 -1.30
N ILE A 209 17.34 21.31 -1.52
CA ILE A 209 16.11 20.58 -1.81
C ILE A 209 15.46 20.05 -0.51
N GLY A 210 14.15 19.94 -0.50
CA GLY A 210 13.38 19.44 0.64
C GLY A 210 11.90 19.38 0.32
N PHE A 211 11.08 19.29 1.35
CA PHE A 211 9.63 19.20 1.20
C PHE A 211 8.91 20.33 1.94
N ARG A 212 7.93 20.92 1.26
CA ARG A 212 6.88 21.67 1.93
C ARG A 212 5.85 20.64 2.42
N MET A 213 5.68 20.56 3.74
CA MET A 213 4.74 19.63 4.36
C MET A 213 3.40 20.32 4.63
N VAL A 214 2.31 19.62 4.29
CA VAL A 214 0.95 19.99 4.64
C VAL A 214 0.33 18.88 5.48
N VAL A 215 -0.48 19.22 6.48
CA VAL A 215 -1.05 18.26 7.45
C VAL A 215 -2.53 18.51 7.72
N GLY A 216 -3.25 17.45 8.09
CA GLY A 216 -4.64 17.52 8.55
C GLY A 216 -5.68 17.52 7.43
N GLY A 217 -5.32 17.11 6.20
CA GLY A 217 -6.25 16.92 5.11
C GLY A 217 -7.04 15.62 5.21
N GLY A 218 -8.18 15.55 4.54
CA GLY A 218 -8.97 14.33 4.47
C GLY A 218 -10.31 14.52 3.75
N LEU A 219 -10.78 13.45 3.12
CA LEU A 219 -12.09 13.38 2.44
C LEU A 219 -12.99 12.38 3.17
N GLY A 220 -13.36 12.72 4.42
CA GLY A 220 -14.35 11.96 5.18
C GLY A 220 -15.72 12.59 5.13
N SER A 221 -16.57 12.29 6.12
CA SER A 221 -17.89 12.94 6.31
C SER A 221 -17.78 14.45 6.56
N ALA A 222 -16.65 14.90 7.11
CA ALA A 222 -16.30 16.32 7.24
C ALA A 222 -14.97 16.55 6.51
N PRO A 223 -14.98 16.86 5.21
CA PRO A 223 -13.77 17.04 4.42
C PRO A 223 -12.97 18.25 4.92
N ARG A 224 -11.64 18.11 4.91
CA ARG A 224 -10.69 19.13 5.32
C ARG A 224 -9.57 19.24 4.30
N ILE A 225 -9.12 20.45 4.04
CA ILE A 225 -7.90 20.72 3.27
C ILE A 225 -6.76 20.90 4.26
N ALA A 226 -5.65 20.22 4.00
CA ALA A 226 -4.44 20.27 4.81
C ALA A 226 -3.87 21.68 4.88
N GLN A 227 -3.26 22.00 6.02
CA GLN A 227 -2.58 23.28 6.25
C GLN A 227 -1.07 23.08 6.21
N VAL A 228 -0.34 24.13 5.85
CA VAL A 228 1.13 24.12 5.85
C VAL A 228 1.63 23.96 7.27
N LEU A 229 2.43 22.93 7.51
CA LEU A 229 3.14 22.77 8.76
C LEU A 229 4.28 23.80 8.81
N ARG A 230 4.21 24.73 9.76
CA ARG A 230 5.28 25.67 10.09
C ARG A 230 6.00 25.14 11.32
N ILE A 231 7.29 24.86 11.21
CA ILE A 231 8.15 24.54 12.36
C ILE A 231 8.88 25.85 12.69
N GLU A 232 8.57 26.44 13.83
CA GLU A 232 9.34 27.58 14.34
C GLU A 232 10.65 27.03 14.91
N HIS A 233 11.77 27.59 14.44
CA HIS A 233 13.12 27.11 14.76
C HIS A 233 13.46 27.15 16.26
N ASP A 234 12.73 27.96 17.03
CA ASP A 234 12.94 28.14 18.48
C ASP A 234 12.30 27.04 19.33
N ALA A 235 11.54 26.12 18.74
CA ALA A 235 10.84 25.04 19.45
C ALA A 235 11.58 23.68 19.45
N LEU A 236 12.75 23.59 18.81
CA LEU A 236 13.59 22.39 18.91
C LEU A 236 14.45 22.49 20.16
N PRO A 237 14.33 21.56 21.14
CA PRO A 237 15.27 21.53 22.25
C PRO A 237 16.68 21.35 21.70
N HIS A 238 17.60 22.26 22.08
CA HIS A 238 19.02 22.14 21.81
C HIS A 238 19.52 20.80 22.37
N GLY A 239 19.68 19.78 21.53
CA GLY A 239 20.16 18.47 22.03
C GLY A 239 20.08 17.28 21.12
N LEU A 240 19.87 17.43 19.81
CA LEU A 240 20.07 16.36 18.83
C LEU A 240 20.99 16.80 17.72
N SER A 241 22.25 17.07 18.08
CA SER A 241 23.38 16.98 17.20
C SER A 241 23.93 15.56 17.31
N HIS A 242 23.65 14.73 16.28
CA HIS A 242 24.52 13.66 15.70
C HIS A 242 23.67 12.76 14.80
#